data_1d2d00afa4d613a245930a586b14cb73
#
_entry.id   1d2d00afa4d613a245930a586b14cb73
#
_cell.length_a   1.000
_cell.length_b   1.000
_cell.length_c   1.000
_cell.angle_alpha   90.00
_cell.angle_beta   90.00
_cell.angle_gamma   90.00
#
_symmetry.space_group_name_H-M   'P 1'
#
loop_
_entity.id
_entity.type
_entity.pdbx_description
1 polymer ?
#
loop_
_entity_poly.entity_id
_entity_poly.type
_entity_poly.pdbx_seq_one_letter_code
_entity_poly.pdbx_strand_id
1 'polypeptide(L)'
;LPKLRPCARRAGYLTHSEDAFGRQMSGYNGIPFMDMQYYCDTAEKKEKPVVPITSREYGASSSKTTVTGLTDLYAVRLGLDGFHAVSPMGGKVISTTLPDFSTAGPVKAGDVEMVAATVLKKSRAAGVLRNFKVK
;
A
#
# COMPACT_ATOMS: atom_id res chain seq x y z
N LEU A 1 -7.08 -7.66 7.34
CA LEU A 1 -8.40 -7.95 6.74
C LEU A 1 -9.21 -9.11 7.40
N PRO A 2 -8.74 -9.79 8.48
CA PRO A 2 -9.42 -10.97 9.01
C PRO A 2 -10.85 -10.74 9.52
N LYS A 3 -11.19 -9.51 9.93
CA LYS A 3 -12.56 -9.19 10.41
C LYS A 3 -13.53 -8.73 9.32
N LEU A 4 -13.05 -8.17 8.22
CA LEU A 4 -13.92 -7.72 7.13
C LEU A 4 -14.51 -8.90 6.34
N ARG A 5 -13.74 -9.96 6.14
CA ARG A 5 -14.20 -11.15 5.41
C ARG A 5 -15.45 -11.79 6.00
N PRO A 6 -15.52 -12.09 7.33
CA PRO A 6 -16.73 -12.69 7.89
C PRO A 6 -17.95 -11.77 7.86
N CYS A 7 -17.77 -10.46 8.02
CA CYS A 7 -18.87 -9.50 7.90
C CYS A 7 -19.42 -9.45 6.46
N ALA A 8 -18.54 -9.34 5.47
CA ALA A 8 -18.91 -9.34 4.05
C ALA A 8 -19.56 -10.66 3.63
N ARG A 9 -19.09 -11.79 4.15
CA ARG A 9 -19.68 -13.13 3.89
C ARG A 9 -21.08 -13.26 4.46
N ARG A 10 -21.32 -12.77 5.68
CA ARG A 10 -22.67 -12.77 6.30
C ARG A 10 -23.67 -11.91 5.53
N ALA A 11 -23.22 -10.81 4.97
CA ALA A 11 -24.03 -9.89 4.19
C ALA A 11 -24.25 -10.35 2.73
N GLY A 12 -23.63 -11.44 2.29
CA GLY A 12 -23.75 -11.96 0.92
C GLY A 12 -23.02 -11.12 -0.14
N TYR A 13 -22.22 -10.14 0.26
CA TYR A 13 -21.49 -9.24 -0.65
C TYR A 13 -20.03 -9.63 -0.87
N LEU A 14 -19.59 -10.78 -0.35
CA LEU A 14 -18.23 -11.26 -0.59
C LEU A 14 -18.12 -11.78 -2.02
N THR A 15 -17.31 -11.10 -2.82
CA THR A 15 -16.95 -11.53 -4.17
C THR A 15 -15.55 -12.12 -4.18
N HIS A 16 -15.36 -13.14 -5.02
CA HIS A 16 -14.05 -13.72 -5.31
C HIS A 16 -13.74 -13.43 -6.77
N SER A 17 -12.58 -12.86 -7.02
CA SER A 17 -12.03 -12.66 -8.35
C SER A 17 -10.61 -13.22 -8.41
N GLU A 18 -10.18 -13.62 -9.58
CA GLU A 18 -8.80 -14.01 -9.82
C GLU A 18 -8.06 -12.85 -10.47
N ASP A 19 -6.83 -12.63 -10.00
CA ASP A 19 -5.89 -11.70 -10.62
C ASP A 19 -5.32 -12.32 -11.92
N ALA A 20 -4.70 -11.49 -12.77
CA ALA A 20 -4.01 -11.93 -13.99
C ALA A 20 -2.95 -13.03 -13.75
N PHE A 21 -2.51 -13.19 -12.53
CA PHE A 21 -1.55 -14.23 -12.10
C PHE A 21 -2.22 -15.43 -11.39
N GLY A 22 -3.55 -15.57 -11.46
CA GLY A 22 -4.27 -16.68 -10.84
C GLY A 22 -4.40 -16.60 -9.30
N ARG A 23 -4.13 -15.42 -8.70
CA ARG A 23 -4.31 -15.25 -7.26
C ARG A 23 -5.77 -14.95 -6.95
N GLN A 24 -6.33 -15.68 -6.01
CA GLN A 24 -7.69 -15.41 -5.54
C GLN A 24 -7.70 -14.15 -4.68
N MET A 25 -8.43 -13.15 -5.14
CA MET A 25 -8.70 -11.92 -4.39
C MET A 25 -10.12 -11.93 -3.86
N SER A 26 -10.27 -11.56 -2.60
CA SER A 26 -11.58 -11.34 -1.99
C SER A 26 -11.95 -9.88 -2.13
N GLY A 27 -13.19 -9.57 -2.44
CA GLY A 27 -13.69 -8.22 -2.57
C GLY A 27 -15.05 -8.04 -1.90
N TYR A 28 -15.46 -6.81 -1.74
CA TYR A 28 -16.79 -6.41 -1.30
C TYR A 28 -17.47 -5.63 -2.41
N ASN A 29 -18.59 -6.14 -2.90
CA ASN A 29 -19.37 -5.49 -3.96
C ASN A 29 -18.51 -5.06 -5.17
N GLY A 30 -17.61 -5.94 -5.64
CA GLY A 30 -16.73 -5.67 -6.77
C GLY A 30 -15.47 -4.85 -6.45
N ILE A 31 -15.29 -4.42 -5.19
CA ILE A 31 -14.09 -3.69 -4.76
C ILE A 31 -13.10 -4.71 -4.17
N PRO A 32 -11.94 -4.95 -4.78
CA PRO A 32 -10.98 -5.91 -4.28
C PRO A 32 -10.30 -5.44 -3.00
N PHE A 33 -10.06 -6.36 -2.07
CA PHE A 33 -9.22 -6.11 -0.90
C PHE A 33 -7.78 -6.44 -1.20
N MET A 34 -6.90 -5.47 -1.02
CA MET A 34 -5.46 -5.65 -1.13
C MET A 34 -4.82 -5.55 0.25
N ASP A 35 -3.92 -6.47 0.54
CA ASP A 35 -3.04 -6.39 1.70
C ASP A 35 -1.74 -5.71 1.26
N MET A 36 -1.37 -4.62 1.93
CA MET A 36 -0.16 -3.85 1.62
C MET A 36 1.13 -4.53 2.10
N GLN A 37 1.00 -5.64 2.83
CA GLN A 37 2.11 -6.47 3.31
C GLN A 37 3.13 -5.69 4.17
N TYR A 38 4.39 -6.12 4.10
CA TYR A 38 5.50 -5.62 4.89
C TYR A 38 6.57 -5.04 3.98
N TYR A 39 7.30 -4.07 4.49
CA TYR A 39 8.50 -3.55 3.86
C TYR A 39 9.69 -3.76 4.78
N CYS A 40 10.89 -3.90 4.21
CA CYS A 40 12.11 -3.98 4.98
C CYS A 40 12.62 -2.57 5.28
N ASP A 41 12.65 -2.24 6.57
CA ASP A 41 13.28 -0.98 7.02
C ASP A 41 14.81 -1.13 6.93
N THR A 42 15.41 -0.30 6.09
CA THR A 42 16.86 -0.34 5.82
C THR A 42 17.68 0.05 7.06
N ALA A 43 17.13 0.91 7.94
CA ALA A 43 17.83 1.36 9.14
C ALA A 43 17.84 0.29 10.23
N GLU A 44 16.70 -0.35 10.49
CA GLU A 44 16.56 -1.35 11.55
C GLU A 44 16.76 -2.79 11.06
N LYS A 45 16.84 -3.01 9.76
CA LYS A 45 16.90 -4.35 9.10
C LYS A 45 15.78 -5.30 9.56
N LYS A 46 14.60 -4.72 9.82
CA LYS A 46 13.40 -5.44 10.26
C LYS A 46 12.25 -5.23 9.29
N GLU A 47 11.41 -6.23 9.18
CA GLU A 47 10.16 -6.13 8.45
C GLU A 47 9.14 -5.31 9.25
N LYS A 48 8.62 -4.25 8.65
CA LYS A 48 7.55 -3.42 9.20
C LYS A 48 6.33 -3.48 8.30
N PRO A 49 5.11 -3.57 8.86
CA PRO A 49 3.90 -3.50 8.04
C PRO A 49 3.77 -2.11 7.41
N VAL A 50 3.38 -2.05 6.14
CA VAL A 50 3.14 -0.78 5.42
C VAL A 50 2.03 0.01 6.10
N VAL A 51 0.96 -0.68 6.55
CA VAL A 51 -0.08 -0.07 7.40
C VAL A 51 0.11 -0.57 8.82
N PRO A 52 0.62 0.25 9.75
CA PRO A 52 0.97 -0.20 11.08
C PRO A 52 -0.27 -0.51 11.94
N ILE A 53 -0.07 -1.44 12.88
CA ILE A 53 -1.02 -1.68 13.95
C ILE A 53 -0.56 -0.84 15.15
N THR A 54 -1.43 0.07 15.59
CA THR A 54 -1.12 1.05 16.62
C THR A 54 -2.02 0.87 17.85
N SER A 55 -1.65 1.56 18.93
CA SER A 55 -2.47 1.71 20.12
C SER A 55 -2.79 3.19 20.33
N ARG A 56 -3.99 3.48 20.84
CA ARG A 56 -4.37 4.84 21.21
C ARG A 56 -4.96 4.89 22.61
N GLU A 57 -4.68 5.97 23.30
CA GLU A 57 -5.27 6.29 24.59
C GLU A 57 -6.54 7.13 24.36
N TYR A 58 -7.62 6.73 25.00
CA TYR A 58 -8.90 7.43 25.01
C TYR A 58 -9.31 7.71 26.44
N GLY A 59 -9.95 8.85 26.67
CA GLY A 59 -10.47 9.26 27.97
C GLY A 59 -9.87 10.56 28.50
N ALA A 60 -10.41 11.04 29.60
CA ALA A 60 -9.89 12.21 30.32
C ALA A 60 -8.56 11.87 30.99
N SER A 61 -7.77 12.91 31.31
CA SER A 61 -6.41 12.74 31.90
C SER A 61 -6.37 11.88 33.17
N SER A 62 -7.46 11.78 33.89
CA SER A 62 -7.59 10.98 35.12
C SER A 62 -8.05 9.52 34.90
N SER A 63 -8.53 9.18 33.69
CA SER A 63 -9.07 7.85 33.39
C SER A 63 -8.81 7.50 31.93
N LYS A 64 -7.55 7.28 31.58
CA LYS A 64 -7.15 6.88 30.24
C LYS A 64 -7.29 5.37 30.04
N THR A 65 -7.96 4.97 28.99
CA THR A 65 -8.02 3.57 28.53
C THR A 65 -7.22 3.41 27.26
N THR A 66 -6.26 2.50 27.25
CA THR A 66 -5.46 2.18 26.06
C THR A 66 -6.17 1.12 25.24
N VAL A 67 -6.51 1.46 24.00
CA VAL A 67 -7.05 0.51 23.02
C VAL A 67 -5.92 0.11 22.07
N THR A 68 -5.63 -1.18 22.04
CA THR A 68 -4.60 -1.78 21.17
C THR A 68 -5.22 -2.45 19.95
N GLY A 69 -4.39 -2.74 18.96
CA GLY A 69 -4.81 -3.47 17.76
C GLY A 69 -5.62 -2.61 16.77
N LEU A 70 -5.31 -1.31 16.70
CA LEU A 70 -5.93 -0.37 15.78
C LEU A 70 -5.11 -0.27 14.50
N THR A 71 -5.79 -0.29 13.36
CA THR A 71 -5.18 -0.08 12.04
C THR A 71 -6.06 0.83 11.19
N ASP A 72 -5.54 1.27 10.07
CA ASP A 72 -6.26 2.10 9.12
C ASP A 72 -6.62 1.30 7.86
N LEU A 73 -7.78 1.57 7.30
CA LEU A 73 -8.25 1.01 6.04
C LEU A 73 -8.33 2.13 5.01
N TYR A 74 -7.59 1.97 3.92
CA TYR A 74 -7.56 2.92 2.82
C TYR A 74 -8.42 2.41 1.67
N ALA A 75 -9.32 3.25 1.17
CA ALA A 75 -10.07 3.05 -0.05
C ALA A 75 -9.56 4.03 -1.10
N VAL A 76 -9.07 3.53 -2.22
CA VAL A 76 -8.46 4.37 -3.27
C VAL A 76 -8.99 3.95 -4.63
N ARG A 77 -9.42 4.93 -5.43
CA ARG A 77 -9.77 4.73 -6.83
C ARG A 77 -8.52 4.98 -7.67
N LEU A 78 -7.97 3.90 -8.23
CA LEU A 78 -6.85 3.98 -9.16
C LEU A 78 -7.31 4.42 -10.54
N GLY A 79 -6.60 5.35 -11.16
CA GLY A 79 -6.89 5.85 -12.50
C GLY A 79 -6.50 7.31 -12.69
N LEU A 80 -6.48 7.76 -13.93
CA LEU A 80 -6.08 9.13 -14.30
C LEU A 80 -6.95 10.23 -13.66
N ASP A 81 -8.19 9.92 -13.32
CA ASP A 81 -9.10 10.82 -12.61
C ASP A 81 -9.07 10.69 -11.09
N GLY A 82 -8.32 9.72 -10.57
CA GLY A 82 -8.21 9.42 -9.16
C GLY A 82 -6.78 9.53 -8.66
N PHE A 83 -6.29 8.44 -8.11
CA PHE A 83 -4.93 8.28 -7.64
C PHE A 83 -4.08 7.61 -8.72
N HIS A 84 -3.00 8.23 -9.13
CA HIS A 84 -2.09 7.71 -10.15
C HIS A 84 -0.65 8.14 -9.89
N ALA A 85 0.27 7.43 -10.52
CA ALA A 85 1.68 7.80 -10.52
C ALA A 85 1.99 8.68 -11.74
N VAL A 86 2.90 9.63 -11.57
CA VAL A 86 3.41 10.50 -12.62
C VAL A 86 4.94 10.46 -12.65
N SER A 87 5.51 10.55 -13.84
CA SER A 87 6.96 10.65 -14.04
C SER A 87 7.26 11.74 -15.06
N PRO A 88 8.25 12.61 -14.83
CA PRO A 88 8.68 13.62 -15.79
C PRO A 88 9.50 13.03 -16.95
N MET A 89 9.87 11.76 -16.91
CA MET A 89 10.77 11.11 -17.86
C MET A 89 10.08 10.63 -19.16
N GLY A 90 9.13 11.40 -19.70
CA GLY A 90 8.54 11.16 -21.03
C GLY A 90 7.89 9.77 -21.19
N GLY A 91 7.21 9.26 -20.16
CA GLY A 91 6.56 7.95 -20.16
C GLY A 91 7.42 6.79 -19.67
N LYS A 92 8.70 7.01 -19.42
CA LYS A 92 9.55 6.03 -18.72
C LYS A 92 9.58 6.38 -17.22
N VAL A 93 9.40 5.38 -16.37
CA VAL A 93 9.51 5.53 -14.91
C VAL A 93 10.93 5.20 -14.45
N ILE A 94 11.58 4.28 -15.16
CA ILE A 94 12.91 3.79 -14.84
C ILE A 94 13.82 4.07 -16.05
N SER A 95 14.95 4.68 -15.80
CA SER A 95 16.06 4.87 -16.75
C SER A 95 17.23 4.02 -16.28
N THR A 96 17.82 3.30 -17.21
CA THR A 96 19.01 2.48 -16.94
C THR A 96 20.14 2.95 -17.84
N THR A 97 21.26 3.30 -17.24
CA THR A 97 22.51 3.56 -17.95
C THR A 97 23.40 2.33 -17.82
N LEU A 98 23.64 1.67 -18.94
CA LEU A 98 24.49 0.49 -18.96
C LEU A 98 25.95 0.87 -18.73
N PRO A 99 26.75 0.00 -18.09
CA PRO A 99 28.17 0.23 -17.90
C PRO A 99 28.90 0.30 -19.24
N ASP A 100 29.88 1.19 -19.33
CA ASP A 100 30.78 1.26 -20.48
C ASP A 100 31.80 0.12 -20.42
N PHE A 101 31.72 -0.80 -21.37
CA PHE A 101 32.60 -1.94 -21.48
C PHE A 101 33.91 -1.61 -22.25
N SER A 102 34.00 -0.43 -22.88
CA SER A 102 35.20 0.03 -23.56
C SER A 102 36.30 0.47 -22.60
N THR A 103 35.92 0.92 -21.40
CA THR A 103 36.85 1.34 -20.35
C THR A 103 37.58 0.12 -19.76
N ALA A 104 38.91 0.17 -19.68
CA ALA A 104 39.69 -0.87 -19.05
C ALA A 104 39.48 -0.92 -17.54
N GLY A 105 39.35 -2.11 -16.95
CA GLY A 105 39.21 -2.33 -15.51
C GLY A 105 38.25 -3.47 -15.16
N PRO A 106 38.44 -4.09 -13.98
CA PRO A 106 37.65 -5.24 -13.56
C PRO A 106 36.25 -4.82 -13.03
N VAL A 107 36.06 -3.57 -12.66
CA VAL A 107 34.79 -3.08 -12.13
C VAL A 107 34.06 -2.28 -13.19
N LYS A 108 32.80 -2.61 -13.41
CA LYS A 108 31.88 -1.92 -14.31
C LYS A 108 30.73 -1.35 -13.48
N ALA A 109 30.48 -0.04 -13.61
CA ALA A 109 29.40 0.63 -12.93
C ALA A 109 28.30 1.00 -13.93
N GLY A 110 27.07 0.74 -13.58
CA GLY A 110 25.88 1.18 -14.30
C GLY A 110 24.91 1.80 -13.31
N ASP A 111 24.11 2.75 -13.77
CA ASP A 111 23.16 3.48 -12.94
C ASP A 111 21.72 3.11 -13.29
N VAL A 112 20.89 2.96 -12.27
CA VAL A 112 19.46 2.81 -12.40
C VAL A 112 18.79 3.96 -11.66
N GLU A 113 18.12 4.80 -12.42
CA GLU A 113 17.42 5.97 -11.89
C GLU A 113 15.91 5.79 -12.01
N MET A 114 15.19 6.11 -10.94
CA MET A 114 13.73 6.12 -10.92
C MET A 114 13.25 7.49 -10.43
N VAL A 115 12.48 8.18 -11.26
CA VAL A 115 11.83 9.43 -10.89
C VAL A 115 10.33 9.25 -11.00
N ALA A 116 9.65 9.19 -9.85
CA ALA A 116 8.21 9.03 -9.79
C ALA A 116 7.62 9.81 -8.62
N ALA A 117 6.41 10.30 -8.83
CA ALA A 117 5.59 10.90 -7.78
C ALA A 117 4.17 10.35 -7.84
N THR A 118 3.44 10.42 -6.75
CA THR A 118 2.04 10.03 -6.68
C THR A 118 1.15 11.26 -6.59
N VAL A 119 0.04 11.25 -7.31
CA VAL A 119 -0.90 12.36 -7.38
C VAL A 119 -2.31 11.88 -7.09
N LEU A 120 -3.02 12.63 -6.24
CA LEU A 120 -4.46 12.50 -6.05
C LEU A 120 -5.18 13.67 -6.71
N LYS A 121 -5.80 13.42 -7.85
CA LYS A 121 -6.46 14.48 -8.64
C LYS A 121 -7.77 14.96 -8.01
N LYS A 122 -8.52 14.06 -7.41
CA LYS A 122 -9.80 14.36 -6.74
C LYS A 122 -9.80 13.83 -5.33
N SER A 123 -10.13 14.64 -4.34
CA SER A 123 -10.22 14.23 -2.94
C SER A 123 -11.25 13.11 -2.69
N ARG A 124 -12.32 13.06 -3.50
CA ARG A 124 -13.35 12.01 -3.45
C ARG A 124 -12.89 10.65 -3.97
N ALA A 125 -11.72 10.59 -4.61
CA ALA A 125 -11.16 9.34 -5.13
C ALA A 125 -10.37 8.56 -4.08
N ALA A 126 -10.19 9.10 -2.89
CA ALA A 126 -9.55 8.43 -1.78
C ALA A 126 -10.32 8.66 -0.48
N GLY A 127 -10.35 7.64 0.37
CA GLY A 127 -10.94 7.70 1.70
C GLY A 127 -10.15 6.86 2.67
N VAL A 128 -10.20 7.21 3.94
CA VAL A 128 -9.55 6.46 5.00
C VAL A 128 -10.50 6.24 6.16
N LEU A 129 -10.62 5.00 6.59
CA LEU A 129 -11.28 4.62 7.84
C LEU A 129 -10.18 4.38 8.87
N ARG A 130 -10.04 5.30 9.82
CA ARG A 130 -9.00 5.25 10.86
C ARG A 130 -9.46 4.50 12.09
N ASN A 131 -8.49 3.96 12.82
CA ASN A 131 -8.71 3.29 14.11
C ASN A 131 -9.65 2.08 14.02
N PHE A 132 -9.57 1.33 12.94
CA PHE A 132 -10.29 0.08 12.82
C PHE A 132 -9.66 -1.00 13.72
N LYS A 133 -10.42 -1.54 14.67
CA LYS A 133 -9.92 -2.55 15.59
C LYS A 133 -9.85 -3.91 14.92
N VAL A 134 -8.64 -4.46 14.80
CA VAL A 134 -8.37 -5.76 14.15
C VAL A 134 -8.24 -6.89 15.17
N LYS A 135 -7.75 -6.56 16.38
CA LYS A 135 -7.42 -7.52 17.44
C LYS A 135 -8.05 -7.15 18.77
#